data_79a6c16a84a688de8be1bd7911d3e6f0
#
_entry.id   79a6c16a84a688de8be1bd7911d3e6f0
#
_cell.length_a   1.000
_cell.length_b   1.000
_cell.length_c   1.000
_cell.angle_alpha   90.00
_cell.angle_beta   90.00
_cell.angle_gamma   90.00
#
_symmetry.space_group_name_H-M   'P 1'
#
loop_
_entity.id
_entity.type
_entity.pdbx_description
1 polymer ?
#
loop_
_entity_poly.entity_id
_entity_poly.type
_entity_poly.pdbx_seq_one_letter_code
_entity_poly.pdbx_strand_id
1 'polypeptide(L)'
;MKKLKVAILYYSSTGVNYQLAQWATEAAQSAETEVRRLKFRETAPQQAIEGNDAWKAFHNSEENKRETEASLDDLEWADVLIFSVPTRYGSVPSQVQSFIDTTGGLWFEGKLANKVVTAMTSAQNVHGGQETTLLSIYKTMMHWGAIPVAPGYTFQESFEVGGNPYGTSTQTDGTGKVLDDVKPGVEKQV
;
A
#
# COMPACT_ATOMS: atom_id res chain seq x y z
N MET A 1 25.67 6.87 9.51
CA MET A 1 25.15 6.28 8.25
C MET A 1 23.98 7.16 7.76
N LYS A 2 23.75 7.25 6.45
CA LYS A 2 22.58 7.95 5.91
C LYS A 2 21.34 7.13 6.31
N LYS A 3 20.30 7.78 6.85
CA LYS A 3 19.01 7.11 7.14
C LYS A 3 18.35 6.70 5.82
N LEU A 4 17.73 5.52 5.80
CA LEU A 4 16.91 5.08 4.68
C LEU A 4 15.65 5.95 4.61
N LYS A 5 15.24 6.26 3.40
CA LYS A 5 14.04 7.04 3.10
C LYS A 5 12.92 6.10 2.65
N VAL A 6 11.86 6.04 3.41
CA VAL A 6 10.73 5.14 3.19
C VAL A 6 9.48 5.94 2.82
N ALA A 7 8.95 5.70 1.62
CA ALA A 7 7.64 6.21 1.22
C ALA A 7 6.58 5.10 1.34
N ILE A 8 5.58 5.33 2.18
CA ILE A 8 4.44 4.44 2.35
C ILE A 8 3.27 5.04 1.56
N LEU A 9 2.95 4.40 0.46
CA LEU A 9 1.97 4.85 -0.52
C LEU A 9 0.69 4.04 -0.35
N TYR A 10 -0.42 4.69 -0.01
CA TYR A 10 -1.65 3.95 0.21
C TYR A 10 -2.85 4.54 -0.55
N TYR A 11 -3.81 3.67 -0.86
CA TYR A 11 -5.18 4.03 -1.18
C TYR A 11 -6.13 3.26 -0.28
N SER A 12 -7.14 3.93 0.23
CA SER A 12 -8.18 3.29 1.03
C SER A 12 -9.52 3.97 0.80
N SER A 13 -10.54 3.19 0.43
CA SER A 13 -11.90 3.72 0.37
C SER A 13 -12.58 3.76 1.75
N THR A 14 -12.31 2.78 2.60
CA THR A 14 -13.01 2.62 3.90
C THR A 14 -12.11 2.67 5.12
N GLY A 15 -10.80 2.98 4.96
CA GLY A 15 -9.85 3.10 6.07
C GLY A 15 -8.94 1.90 6.32
N VAL A 16 -9.24 0.70 5.79
CA VAL A 16 -8.45 -0.52 6.05
C VAL A 16 -6.99 -0.37 5.63
N ASN A 17 -6.73 0.00 4.39
CA ASN A 17 -5.36 0.17 3.91
C ASN A 17 -4.65 1.40 4.49
N TYR A 18 -5.39 2.40 4.94
CA TYR A 18 -4.85 3.47 5.79
C TYR A 18 -4.33 2.91 7.11
N GLN A 19 -5.09 2.01 7.77
CA GLN A 19 -4.66 1.36 9.00
C GLN A 19 -3.39 0.52 8.80
N LEU A 20 -3.31 -0.28 7.71
CA LEU A 20 -2.11 -1.03 7.37
C LEU A 20 -0.91 -0.08 7.14
N ALA A 21 -1.13 1.02 6.41
CA ALA A 21 -0.10 2.04 6.18
C ALA A 21 0.34 2.74 7.47
N GLN A 22 -0.56 2.90 8.43
CA GLN A 22 -0.24 3.44 9.75
C GLN A 22 0.68 2.50 10.54
N TRP A 23 0.37 1.20 10.60
CA TRP A 23 1.23 0.20 11.24
C TRP A 23 2.60 0.09 10.56
N ALA A 24 2.62 0.13 9.22
CA ALA A 24 3.88 0.18 8.47
C ALA A 24 4.70 1.45 8.78
N THR A 25 4.03 2.60 9.01
CA THR A 25 4.70 3.83 9.43
C THR A 25 5.36 3.68 10.80
N GLU A 26 4.63 3.11 11.76
CA GLU A 26 5.14 2.84 13.11
C GLU A 26 6.37 1.91 13.06
N ALA A 27 6.28 0.82 12.28
CA ALA A 27 7.38 -0.14 12.12
C ALA A 27 8.63 0.51 11.48
N ALA A 28 8.46 1.22 10.36
CA ALA A 28 9.56 1.91 9.68
C ALA A 28 10.23 2.97 10.58
N GLN A 29 9.44 3.73 11.35
CA GLN A 29 9.98 4.71 12.31
C GLN A 29 10.79 4.05 13.43
N SER A 30 10.37 2.87 13.91
CA SER A 30 11.12 2.13 14.93
C SER A 30 12.49 1.64 14.44
N ALA A 31 12.67 1.50 13.13
CA ALA A 31 13.94 1.19 12.47
C ALA A 31 14.80 2.44 12.19
N GLU A 32 14.47 3.58 12.79
CA GLU A 32 15.21 4.85 12.66
C GLU A 32 15.32 5.39 11.23
N THR A 33 14.33 5.12 10.37
CA THR A 33 14.27 5.60 8.99
C THR A 33 13.62 7.00 8.88
N GLU A 34 13.75 7.64 7.73
CA GLU A 34 12.94 8.83 7.37
C GLU A 34 11.67 8.36 6.65
N VAL A 35 10.50 8.64 7.21
CA VAL A 35 9.23 8.10 6.69
C VAL A 35 8.34 9.21 6.17
N ARG A 36 7.76 8.98 4.98
CA ARG A 36 6.61 9.73 4.45
C ARG A 36 5.46 8.76 4.24
N ARG A 37 4.30 9.02 4.88
CA ARG A 37 3.04 8.34 4.55
C ARG A 37 2.23 9.24 3.63
N LEU A 38 1.78 8.69 2.51
CA LEU A 38 1.23 9.44 1.39
C LEU A 38 0.03 8.68 0.82
N LYS A 39 -1.06 9.39 0.56
CA LYS A 39 -2.24 8.77 -0.08
C LYS A 39 -2.22 8.96 -1.59
N PHE A 40 -2.73 7.99 -2.33
CA PHE A 40 -3.08 8.20 -3.73
C PHE A 40 -4.34 9.10 -3.81
N ARG A 41 -4.32 9.99 -4.79
CA ARG A 41 -5.43 10.90 -5.05
C ARG A 41 -6.71 10.12 -5.33
N GLU A 42 -7.83 10.54 -4.72
CA GLU A 42 -9.14 10.02 -5.06
C GLU A 42 -9.59 10.49 -6.45
N THR A 43 -9.97 9.54 -7.29
CA THR A 43 -10.42 9.79 -8.67
C THR A 43 -11.84 9.28 -8.92
N ALA A 44 -12.47 8.63 -7.92
CA ALA A 44 -13.83 8.16 -8.05
C ALA A 44 -14.81 9.31 -8.14
N PRO A 45 -15.90 9.17 -8.93
CA PRO A 45 -16.97 10.14 -8.95
C PRO A 45 -17.60 10.32 -7.56
N GLN A 46 -17.95 11.56 -7.21
CA GLN A 46 -18.57 11.89 -5.92
C GLN A 46 -19.79 11.01 -5.61
N GLN A 47 -20.60 10.71 -6.62
CA GLN A 47 -21.77 9.83 -6.49
C GLN A 47 -21.39 8.41 -6.01
N ALA A 48 -20.24 7.87 -6.42
CA ALA A 48 -19.78 6.55 -5.97
C ALA A 48 -19.37 6.58 -4.50
N ILE A 49 -18.70 7.66 -4.07
CA ILE A 49 -18.30 7.87 -2.68
C ILE A 49 -19.52 8.01 -1.78
N GLU A 50 -20.49 8.83 -2.19
CA GLU A 50 -21.73 9.08 -1.45
C GLU A 50 -22.66 7.86 -1.40
N GLY A 51 -22.56 6.96 -2.36
CA GLY A 51 -23.32 5.71 -2.42
C GLY A 51 -22.85 4.62 -1.45
N ASN A 52 -21.76 4.84 -0.71
CA ASN A 52 -21.22 3.92 0.29
C ASN A 52 -20.90 4.68 1.58
N ASP A 53 -21.64 4.41 2.65
CA ASP A 53 -21.52 5.15 3.91
C ASP A 53 -20.11 5.04 4.54
N ALA A 54 -19.47 3.89 4.48
CA ALA A 54 -18.13 3.69 5.02
C ALA A 54 -17.07 4.46 4.19
N TRP A 55 -17.22 4.47 2.87
CA TRP A 55 -16.34 5.25 2.00
C TRP A 55 -16.51 6.75 2.24
N LYS A 56 -17.76 7.22 2.27
CA LYS A 56 -18.10 8.61 2.57
C LYS A 56 -17.55 9.05 3.93
N ALA A 57 -17.71 8.21 4.96
CA ALA A 57 -17.22 8.49 6.31
C ALA A 57 -15.70 8.63 6.33
N PHE A 58 -14.96 7.67 5.77
CA PHE A 58 -13.49 7.74 5.72
C PHE A 58 -13.00 8.89 4.83
N HIS A 59 -13.59 9.07 3.64
CA HIS A 59 -13.22 10.15 2.72
C HIS A 59 -13.33 11.54 3.37
N ASN A 60 -14.34 11.75 4.21
CA ASN A 60 -14.59 13.03 4.90
C ASN A 60 -13.94 13.09 6.28
N SER A 61 -13.27 12.06 6.75
CA SER A 61 -12.62 12.06 8.05
C SER A 61 -11.45 13.05 8.14
N GLU A 62 -11.18 13.55 9.32
CA GLU A 62 -10.07 14.47 9.54
C GLU A 62 -8.71 13.77 9.33
N GLU A 63 -8.62 12.47 9.62
CA GLU A 63 -7.44 11.66 9.36
C GLU A 63 -7.11 11.65 7.86
N ASN A 64 -8.10 11.35 7.01
CA ASN A 64 -7.89 11.32 5.56
C ASN A 64 -7.58 12.70 4.98
N LYS A 65 -8.23 13.76 5.48
CA LYS A 65 -7.99 15.13 4.98
C LYS A 65 -6.59 15.64 5.27
N ARG A 66 -5.99 15.23 6.39
CA ARG A 66 -4.64 15.66 6.79
C ARG A 66 -3.54 14.95 6.04
N GLU A 67 -3.82 13.83 5.40
CA GLU A 67 -2.82 13.05 4.67
C GLU A 67 -2.42 13.76 3.37
N THR A 68 -1.11 13.82 3.14
CA THR A 68 -0.53 14.39 1.91
C THR A 68 -0.76 13.45 0.73
N GLU A 69 -1.12 14.00 -0.42
CA GLU A 69 -1.19 13.22 -1.65
C GLU A 69 0.21 12.90 -2.17
N ALA A 70 0.38 11.67 -2.68
CA ALA A 70 1.62 11.20 -3.27
C ALA A 70 1.97 11.99 -4.54
N SER A 71 3.23 12.31 -4.71
CA SER A 71 3.79 12.99 -5.86
C SER A 71 4.94 12.19 -6.49
N LEU A 72 5.34 12.55 -7.70
CA LEU A 72 6.50 11.95 -8.36
C LEU A 72 7.80 12.24 -7.60
N ASP A 73 7.91 13.40 -6.95
CA ASP A 73 9.06 13.76 -6.12
C ASP A 73 9.22 12.83 -4.92
N ASP A 74 8.12 12.27 -4.38
CA ASP A 74 8.19 11.30 -3.30
C ASP A 74 8.75 9.96 -3.75
N LEU A 75 8.42 9.54 -4.99
CA LEU A 75 9.04 8.36 -5.58
C LEU A 75 10.55 8.56 -5.81
N GLU A 76 10.95 9.71 -6.32
CA GLU A 76 12.37 10.03 -6.52
C GLU A 76 13.13 10.10 -5.18
N TRP A 77 12.53 10.71 -4.17
CA TRP A 77 13.09 10.87 -2.83
C TRP A 77 13.35 9.54 -2.11
N ALA A 78 12.45 8.57 -2.25
CA ALA A 78 12.48 7.33 -1.47
C ALA A 78 13.58 6.36 -1.92
N ASP A 79 14.19 5.66 -0.97
CA ASP A 79 15.01 4.47 -1.18
C ASP A 79 14.14 3.20 -1.17
N VAL A 80 13.05 3.21 -0.36
CA VAL A 80 12.10 2.11 -0.16
C VAL A 80 10.67 2.59 -0.43
N LEU A 81 9.90 1.80 -1.16
CA LEU A 81 8.49 2.04 -1.45
C LEU A 81 7.63 0.93 -0.85
N ILE A 82 6.68 1.28 -0.01
CA ILE A 82 5.72 0.35 0.59
C ILE A 82 4.33 0.70 0.07
N PHE A 83 3.69 -0.23 -0.64
CA PHE A 83 2.34 -0.05 -1.14
C PHE A 83 1.32 -0.70 -0.20
N SER A 84 0.28 0.03 0.18
CA SER A 84 -0.86 -0.49 0.92
C SER A 84 -2.15 -0.15 0.17
N VAL A 85 -2.69 -1.12 -0.57
CA VAL A 85 -3.82 -0.88 -1.47
C VAL A 85 -4.83 -2.02 -1.43
N PRO A 86 -6.15 -1.76 -1.51
CA PRO A 86 -7.14 -2.82 -1.57
C PRO A 86 -7.13 -3.51 -2.94
N THR A 87 -7.57 -4.75 -2.97
CA THR A 87 -7.84 -5.41 -4.25
C THR A 87 -9.06 -4.80 -4.96
N ARG A 88 -9.02 -4.76 -6.27
CA ARG A 88 -10.15 -4.51 -7.15
C ARG A 88 -10.15 -5.59 -8.23
N TYR A 89 -10.99 -6.64 -8.03
CA TYR A 89 -11.07 -7.78 -8.94
C TYR A 89 -9.70 -8.43 -9.23
N GLY A 90 -8.84 -8.56 -8.19
CA GLY A 90 -7.50 -9.13 -8.35
C GLY A 90 -6.44 -8.16 -8.92
N SER A 91 -6.75 -6.88 -9.04
CA SER A 91 -5.86 -5.84 -9.54
C SER A 91 -5.79 -4.65 -8.57
N VAL A 92 -4.86 -3.73 -8.83
CA VAL A 92 -4.77 -2.47 -8.10
C VAL A 92 -5.97 -1.56 -8.42
N PRO A 93 -6.35 -0.66 -7.50
CA PRO A 93 -7.37 0.36 -7.76
C PRO A 93 -6.96 1.31 -8.89
N SER A 94 -7.96 1.86 -9.58
CA SER A 94 -7.74 2.86 -10.65
C SER A 94 -6.95 4.09 -10.16
N GLN A 95 -7.10 4.49 -8.92
CA GLN A 95 -6.36 5.58 -8.29
C GLN A 95 -4.84 5.32 -8.31
N VAL A 96 -4.45 4.08 -8.00
CA VAL A 96 -3.05 3.63 -8.02
C VAL A 96 -2.54 3.53 -9.46
N GLN A 97 -3.34 2.93 -10.36
CA GLN A 97 -2.97 2.80 -11.77
C GLN A 97 -2.81 4.18 -12.42
N SER A 98 -3.73 5.12 -12.16
CA SER A 98 -3.64 6.49 -12.66
C SER A 98 -2.36 7.20 -12.23
N PHE A 99 -1.90 6.95 -10.99
CA PHE A 99 -0.64 7.50 -10.52
C PHE A 99 0.56 6.83 -11.21
N ILE A 100 0.55 5.50 -11.34
CA ILE A 100 1.57 4.74 -12.06
C ILE A 100 1.73 5.24 -13.50
N ASP A 101 0.62 5.54 -14.19
CA ASP A 101 0.63 6.02 -15.57
C ASP A 101 1.36 7.38 -15.72
N THR A 102 1.53 8.14 -14.63
CA THR A 102 2.29 9.41 -14.66
C THR A 102 3.81 9.22 -14.50
N THR A 103 4.29 8.03 -14.16
CA THR A 103 5.69 7.79 -13.79
C THR A 103 6.67 7.65 -14.97
N GLY A 104 6.17 7.71 -16.21
CA GLY A 104 6.96 7.45 -17.42
C GLY A 104 8.23 8.29 -17.53
N GLY A 105 8.22 9.56 -17.09
CA GLY A 105 9.38 10.43 -17.07
C GLY A 105 10.48 9.92 -16.13
N LEU A 106 10.12 9.59 -14.88
CA LEU A 106 11.07 9.04 -13.89
C LEU A 106 11.62 7.68 -14.34
N TRP A 107 10.77 6.84 -14.95
CA TRP A 107 11.21 5.57 -15.51
C TRP A 107 12.24 5.77 -16.62
N PHE A 108 11.97 6.67 -17.57
CA PHE A 108 12.88 6.96 -18.68
C PHE A 108 14.24 7.49 -18.21
N GLU A 109 14.25 8.28 -17.14
CA GLU A 109 15.47 8.81 -16.51
C GLU A 109 16.16 7.80 -15.57
N GLY A 110 15.65 6.58 -15.42
CA GLY A 110 16.19 5.54 -14.55
C GLY A 110 16.06 5.82 -13.04
N LYS A 111 15.27 6.82 -12.64
CA LYS A 111 15.13 7.27 -11.24
C LYS A 111 14.35 6.28 -10.36
N LEU A 112 13.66 5.32 -10.96
CA LEU A 112 12.91 4.28 -10.26
C LEU A 112 13.70 2.98 -10.09
N ALA A 113 14.84 2.86 -10.76
CA ALA A 113 15.68 1.67 -10.69
C ALA A 113 16.32 1.49 -9.30
N ASN A 114 16.48 0.23 -8.89
CA ASN A 114 17.10 -0.19 -7.62
C ASN A 114 16.37 0.26 -6.35
N LYS A 115 15.17 0.81 -6.44
CA LYS A 115 14.35 1.06 -5.26
C LYS A 115 13.81 -0.27 -4.72
N VAL A 116 13.86 -0.46 -3.41
CA VAL A 116 13.27 -1.63 -2.75
C VAL A 116 11.77 -1.43 -2.68
N VAL A 117 10.99 -2.47 -3.02
CA VAL A 117 9.52 -2.38 -3.01
C VAL A 117 8.90 -3.56 -2.29
N THR A 118 7.99 -3.29 -1.38
CA THR A 118 7.10 -4.29 -0.80
C THR A 118 5.65 -3.81 -0.85
N ALA A 119 4.68 -4.73 -0.70
CA ALA A 119 3.27 -4.38 -0.82
C ALA A 119 2.40 -5.20 0.14
N MET A 120 1.30 -4.60 0.56
CA MET A 120 0.24 -5.21 1.37
C MET A 120 -1.14 -4.85 0.81
N THR A 121 -2.14 -5.68 1.08
CA THR A 121 -3.46 -5.53 0.47
C THR A 121 -4.60 -5.95 1.41
N SER A 122 -5.81 -5.62 1.02
CA SER A 122 -7.04 -6.07 1.69
C SER A 122 -8.11 -6.48 0.70
N ALA A 123 -8.99 -7.38 1.12
CA ALA A 123 -10.18 -7.80 0.38
C ALA A 123 -11.33 -8.12 1.35
N GLN A 124 -12.58 -8.14 0.86
CA GLN A 124 -13.72 -8.60 1.67
C GLN A 124 -13.78 -10.12 1.79
N ASN A 125 -13.26 -10.83 0.81
CA ASN A 125 -13.35 -12.30 0.74
C ASN A 125 -11.96 -12.93 0.87
N VAL A 126 -11.90 -14.15 1.43
CA VAL A 126 -10.67 -14.96 1.53
C VAL A 126 -10.00 -15.14 0.16
N HIS A 127 -10.82 -15.41 -0.87
CA HIS A 127 -10.36 -15.55 -2.26
C HIS A 127 -10.65 -14.29 -3.08
N GLY A 128 -10.38 -13.11 -2.50
CA GLY A 128 -10.68 -11.81 -3.10
C GLY A 128 -9.67 -11.32 -4.15
N GLY A 129 -8.62 -12.10 -4.41
CA GLY A 129 -7.56 -11.73 -5.36
C GLY A 129 -6.40 -10.96 -4.74
N GLN A 130 -6.14 -11.18 -3.44
CA GLN A 130 -5.05 -10.54 -2.71
C GLN A 130 -3.70 -10.83 -3.35
N GLU A 131 -3.40 -12.10 -3.66
CA GLU A 131 -2.14 -12.53 -4.27
C GLU A 131 -1.92 -11.89 -5.63
N THR A 132 -2.96 -11.90 -6.48
CA THR A 132 -2.85 -11.32 -7.83
C THR A 132 -2.69 -9.81 -7.81
N THR A 133 -3.28 -9.12 -6.82
CA THR A 133 -3.08 -7.69 -6.62
C THR A 133 -1.64 -7.38 -6.25
N LEU A 134 -1.04 -8.12 -5.30
CA LEU A 134 0.36 -7.97 -4.91
C LEU A 134 1.31 -8.25 -6.08
N LEU A 135 1.08 -9.35 -6.80
CA LEU A 135 1.86 -9.70 -7.98
C LEU A 135 1.72 -8.67 -9.11
N SER A 136 0.56 -8.03 -9.25
CA SER A 136 0.35 -6.95 -10.20
C SER A 136 1.21 -5.72 -9.88
N ILE A 137 1.34 -5.36 -8.60
CA ILE A 137 2.24 -4.31 -8.14
C ILE A 137 3.69 -4.70 -8.46
N TYR A 138 4.14 -5.86 -8.04
CA TYR A 138 5.53 -6.29 -8.25
C TYR A 138 5.90 -6.39 -9.73
N LYS A 139 4.99 -6.85 -10.58
CA LYS A 139 5.20 -6.85 -12.03
C LYS A 139 5.48 -5.43 -12.54
N THR A 140 4.70 -4.44 -12.13
CA THR A 140 4.92 -3.04 -12.50
C THR A 140 6.27 -2.53 -11.99
N MET A 141 6.61 -2.86 -10.74
CA MET A 141 7.88 -2.43 -10.14
C MET A 141 9.10 -3.06 -10.84
N MET A 142 8.97 -4.31 -11.32
CA MET A 142 10.00 -4.94 -12.15
C MET A 142 10.23 -4.17 -13.46
N HIS A 143 9.16 -3.65 -14.09
CA HIS A 143 9.30 -2.77 -15.26
C HIS A 143 10.02 -1.45 -14.94
N TRP A 144 9.94 -0.98 -13.70
CA TRP A 144 10.70 0.18 -13.25
C TRP A 144 12.18 -0.14 -13.00
N GLY A 145 12.58 -1.41 -12.99
CA GLY A 145 13.91 -1.84 -12.54
C GLY A 145 14.07 -1.81 -11.02
N ALA A 146 12.97 -1.72 -10.28
CA ALA A 146 12.95 -1.80 -8.83
C ALA A 146 13.12 -3.25 -8.36
N ILE A 147 13.40 -3.43 -7.07
CA ILE A 147 13.68 -4.72 -6.42
C ILE A 147 12.49 -5.09 -5.52
N PRO A 148 11.56 -5.94 -5.99
CA PRO A 148 10.50 -6.45 -5.14
C PRO A 148 11.05 -7.32 -4.01
N VAL A 149 10.60 -7.04 -2.79
CA VAL A 149 10.94 -7.82 -1.59
C VAL A 149 9.63 -8.28 -0.96
N ALA A 150 9.31 -9.55 -1.14
CA ALA A 150 8.16 -10.18 -0.50
C ALA A 150 8.57 -10.80 0.84
N PRO A 151 7.68 -10.87 1.84
CA PRO A 151 7.99 -11.46 3.15
C PRO A 151 8.30 -12.96 3.08
N GLY A 152 7.72 -13.68 2.11
CA GLY A 152 7.83 -15.11 2.02
C GLY A 152 7.26 -15.81 3.28
N TYR A 153 7.84 -16.95 3.62
CA TYR A 153 7.53 -17.69 4.85
C TYR A 153 8.74 -17.68 5.82
N THR A 154 9.37 -16.51 5.95
CA THR A 154 10.64 -16.38 6.69
C THR A 154 10.47 -16.15 8.18
N PHE A 155 9.24 -15.88 8.65
CA PHE A 155 8.92 -15.67 10.05
C PHE A 155 7.56 -16.28 10.41
N GLN A 156 7.40 -16.65 11.69
CA GLN A 156 6.20 -17.35 12.20
C GLN A 156 4.92 -16.55 11.99
N GLU A 157 4.98 -15.24 12.17
CA GLU A 157 3.85 -14.33 12.04
C GLU A 157 3.22 -14.37 10.64
N SER A 158 3.98 -14.72 9.58
CA SER A 158 3.42 -14.90 8.23
C SER A 158 2.31 -15.96 8.19
N PHE A 159 2.46 -17.06 8.96
CA PHE A 159 1.46 -18.12 9.00
C PHE A 159 0.25 -17.73 9.83
N GLU A 160 0.45 -16.96 10.89
CA GLU A 160 -0.61 -16.50 11.80
C GLU A 160 -1.54 -15.46 11.16
N VAL A 161 -1.01 -14.67 10.20
CA VAL A 161 -1.76 -13.63 9.48
C VAL A 161 -2.25 -14.08 8.10
N GLY A 162 -2.55 -15.37 7.92
CA GLY A 162 -3.16 -15.92 6.71
C GLY A 162 -2.19 -16.48 5.68
N GLY A 163 -0.87 -16.45 5.91
CA GLY A 163 0.12 -17.19 5.11
C GLY A 163 0.28 -16.70 3.66
N ASN A 164 0.09 -15.43 3.38
CA ASN A 164 0.34 -14.89 2.04
C ASN A 164 1.82 -14.54 1.85
N PRO A 165 2.58 -15.30 1.03
CA PRO A 165 4.02 -15.10 0.90
C PRO A 165 4.39 -13.86 0.07
N TYR A 166 3.44 -13.29 -0.65
CA TYR A 166 3.68 -12.13 -1.50
C TYR A 166 3.58 -10.80 -0.74
N GLY A 167 2.93 -10.80 0.43
CA GLY A 167 2.76 -9.61 1.26
C GLY A 167 1.63 -9.77 2.25
N THR A 168 1.67 -9.03 3.34
CA THR A 168 0.60 -9.05 4.34
C THR A 168 -0.73 -8.70 3.67
N SER A 169 -1.71 -9.56 3.87
CA SER A 169 -3.06 -9.36 3.37
C SER A 169 -4.09 -9.59 4.47
N THR A 170 -5.19 -8.86 4.44
CA THR A 170 -6.26 -8.96 5.44
C THR A 170 -7.63 -9.01 4.81
N GLN A 171 -8.57 -9.61 5.55
CA GLN A 171 -9.99 -9.47 5.26
C GLN A 171 -10.58 -8.22 5.92
N THR A 172 -11.64 -7.71 5.32
CA THR A 172 -12.43 -6.59 5.84
C THR A 172 -13.91 -6.90 5.73
N ASP A 173 -14.70 -6.38 6.65
CA ASP A 173 -16.17 -6.48 6.59
C ASP A 173 -16.82 -5.50 5.58
N GLY A 174 -16.01 -4.69 4.90
CA GLY A 174 -16.48 -3.65 3.99
C GLY A 174 -16.87 -2.34 4.66
N THR A 175 -16.87 -2.28 5.98
CA THR A 175 -17.19 -1.05 6.76
C THR A 175 -15.95 -0.28 7.21
N GLY A 176 -14.75 -0.81 6.91
CA GLY A 176 -13.48 -0.21 7.32
C GLY A 176 -12.79 -0.97 8.45
N LYS A 177 -13.37 -2.06 8.93
CA LYS A 177 -12.78 -2.89 9.98
C LYS A 177 -11.86 -3.96 9.38
N VAL A 178 -10.66 -4.06 9.93
CA VAL A 178 -9.75 -5.20 9.74
C VAL A 178 -10.27 -6.36 10.56
N LEU A 179 -10.46 -7.54 9.97
CA LEU A 179 -11.03 -8.71 10.65
C LEU A 179 -9.98 -9.57 11.34
N ASP A 180 -8.76 -9.58 10.84
CA ASP A 180 -7.66 -10.40 11.33
C ASP A 180 -6.63 -9.54 12.07
N ASP A 181 -5.93 -10.08 13.06
CA ASP A 181 -4.80 -9.41 13.69
C ASP A 181 -3.55 -9.54 12.80
N VAL A 182 -3.46 -8.68 11.79
CA VAL A 182 -2.35 -8.71 10.82
C VAL A 182 -1.23 -7.71 11.17
N LYS A 183 -1.35 -6.97 12.28
CA LYS A 183 -0.32 -6.00 12.69
C LYS A 183 1.06 -6.64 12.83
N PRO A 184 1.22 -7.82 13.48
CA PRO A 184 2.52 -8.49 13.58
C PRO A 184 3.14 -8.81 12.21
N GLY A 185 2.34 -9.24 11.24
CA GLY A 185 2.79 -9.49 9.86
C GLY A 185 3.26 -8.21 9.16
N VAL A 186 2.57 -7.09 9.35
CA VAL A 186 2.98 -5.78 8.82
C VAL A 186 4.32 -5.35 9.43
N GLU A 187 4.48 -5.46 10.75
CA GLU A 187 5.70 -5.08 11.47
C GLU A 187 6.92 -5.90 11.04
N LYS A 188 6.74 -7.17 10.67
CA LYS A 188 7.81 -8.05 10.19
C LYS A 188 8.16 -7.83 8.72
N GLN A 189 7.18 -7.41 7.92
CA GLN A 189 7.38 -7.15 6.51
C GLN A 189 8.13 -5.84 6.25
N VAL A 190 8.02 -4.87 7.14
CA VAL A 190 8.61 -3.52 7.06
C VAL A 190 9.99 -3.48 7.70
#